data_7d1fedcd4b433eb84e684eb4f9cabdd9
#
_entry.id   7d1fedcd4b433eb84e684eb4f9cabdd9
#
_cell.length_a   1.000
_cell.length_b   1.000
_cell.length_c   1.000
_cell.angle_alpha   90.00
_cell.angle_beta   90.00
_cell.angle_gamma   90.00
#
_symmetry.space_group_name_H-M   'P 1'
#
loop_
_entity.id
_entity.type
_entity.pdbx_description
1 polymer ?
#
loop_
_entity_poly.entity_id
_entity_poly.type
_entity_poly.pdbx_seq_one_letter_code
_entity_poly.pdbx_strand_id
1 'polypeptide(L)'
;MSRAPRVVTPPAYDLCVAVNYYAPYVSGLTEVAKVVAEGLAARGRSVAVVACRHDPELPLTERLNGVDVYRAPVVAKIGRGLVSPGFPGLVRKVAARSRVLHLHLPMLEAAPLTALSPVPVVSTYHIDLWLPPSPVNRAAMAVTRRSAALALRRSAAVVVNSEDQAAHSELWPVLRSTRRTAIAAPCADRRGGEPRYRETAGTHFGFLGRIVPDKGLTYLLEAFTGIDDPEARLLIGGDYTTVAGGSVIAEVRAAADRDPRIRILGLLGGREIHDFYASTDVFTLPSVAESFGIAQAEAMMCGIPSVTTDLPGGRYPVQATGHGLIVPSRDPAALRHALLEAASWGTERRTAGALRARELFGTESCLDRYAALFDDVSAGGGALLSAAHDDAGKEHAA
;
A
#
# COMPACT_ATOMS: atom_id res chain seq x y z
N MET A 1 17.31 -12.25 -51.27
CA MET A 1 16.33 -12.98 -50.44
C MET A 1 15.53 -11.97 -49.57
N SER A 2 14.35 -11.64 -50.05
CA SER A 2 13.45 -10.69 -49.32
C SER A 2 12.88 -11.40 -48.08
N ARG A 3 13.14 -10.84 -46.90
CA ARG A 3 12.49 -11.30 -45.65
C ARG A 3 10.98 -10.97 -45.72
N ALA A 4 10.15 -12.02 -45.71
CA ALA A 4 8.72 -11.85 -45.61
C ALA A 4 8.37 -10.95 -44.39
N PRO A 5 7.37 -10.05 -44.51
CA PRO A 5 6.96 -9.20 -43.42
C PRO A 5 6.49 -10.09 -42.24
N ARG A 6 7.08 -9.88 -41.04
CA ARG A 6 6.58 -10.53 -39.83
C ARG A 6 5.16 -10.05 -39.62
N VAL A 7 4.21 -10.94 -39.66
CA VAL A 7 2.84 -10.72 -39.23
C VAL A 7 2.92 -10.41 -37.71
N VAL A 8 2.78 -9.14 -37.35
CA VAL A 8 2.71 -8.72 -35.94
C VAL A 8 1.31 -9.09 -35.46
N THR A 9 1.20 -10.23 -34.80
CA THR A 9 -0.05 -10.59 -34.10
C THR A 9 -0.31 -9.54 -33.02
N PRO A 10 -1.51 -8.95 -32.92
CA PRO A 10 -1.81 -7.98 -31.87
C PRO A 10 -1.58 -8.60 -30.50
N PRO A 11 -1.14 -7.82 -29.49
CA PRO A 11 -0.90 -8.33 -28.16
C PRO A 11 -2.21 -8.90 -27.58
N ALA A 12 -2.09 -10.02 -26.85
CA ALA A 12 -3.24 -10.67 -26.22
C ALA A 12 -3.65 -9.93 -24.92
N TYR A 13 -2.71 -9.17 -24.34
CA TYR A 13 -2.93 -8.43 -23.11
C TYR A 13 -2.49 -6.96 -23.26
N ASP A 14 -3.25 -6.07 -22.65
CA ASP A 14 -2.83 -4.67 -22.46
C ASP A 14 -1.76 -4.59 -21.37
N LEU A 15 -1.87 -5.44 -20.32
CA LEU A 15 -1.01 -5.41 -19.15
C LEU A 15 -0.62 -6.83 -18.69
N CYS A 16 0.67 -7.05 -18.42
CA CYS A 16 1.18 -8.17 -17.66
C CYS A 16 1.68 -7.66 -16.30
N VAL A 17 1.09 -8.11 -15.20
CA VAL A 17 1.56 -7.80 -13.84
C VAL A 17 2.41 -8.95 -13.34
N ALA A 18 3.60 -8.69 -12.80
CA ALA A 18 4.46 -9.71 -12.21
C ALA A 18 4.69 -9.43 -10.71
N VAL A 19 4.35 -10.41 -9.88
CA VAL A 19 4.47 -10.38 -8.42
C VAL A 19 4.86 -11.76 -7.90
N ASN A 20 5.58 -11.84 -6.76
CA ASN A 20 5.91 -13.14 -6.19
C ASN A 20 4.67 -13.81 -5.56
N TYR A 21 3.79 -13.05 -4.92
CA TYR A 21 2.55 -13.51 -4.30
C TYR A 21 1.34 -12.84 -4.94
N TYR A 22 0.26 -13.59 -5.09
CA TYR A 22 -1.03 -13.06 -5.54
C TYR A 22 -2.18 -13.77 -4.81
N ALA A 23 -3.40 -13.33 -5.02
CA ALA A 23 -4.58 -13.92 -4.37
C ALA A 23 -4.53 -15.48 -4.34
N PRO A 24 -4.91 -16.11 -3.21
CA PRO A 24 -5.57 -15.55 -2.03
C PRO A 24 -4.62 -14.97 -0.96
N TYR A 25 -3.32 -14.86 -1.22
CA TYR A 25 -2.36 -14.29 -0.27
C TYR A 25 -2.59 -12.78 -0.11
N VAL A 26 -2.67 -12.30 1.14
CA VAL A 26 -2.97 -10.90 1.49
C VAL A 26 -1.74 -10.21 2.10
N SER A 27 -1.32 -9.13 1.49
CA SER A 27 -0.35 -8.17 2.03
C SER A 27 -0.58 -6.80 1.40
N GLY A 28 -0.02 -5.71 1.95
CA GLY A 28 -0.18 -4.38 1.36
C GLY A 28 0.23 -4.31 -0.12
N LEU A 29 1.37 -4.93 -0.48
CA LEU A 29 1.84 -4.98 -1.87
C LEU A 29 0.88 -5.79 -2.77
N THR A 30 0.45 -6.97 -2.29
CA THR A 30 -0.42 -7.84 -3.10
C THR A 30 -1.81 -7.26 -3.29
N GLU A 31 -2.33 -6.54 -2.30
CA GLU A 31 -3.61 -5.84 -2.43
C GLU A 31 -3.53 -4.71 -3.45
N VAL A 32 -2.46 -3.92 -3.46
CA VAL A 32 -2.26 -2.90 -4.50
C VAL A 32 -2.19 -3.54 -5.88
N ALA A 33 -1.39 -4.59 -6.05
CA ALA A 33 -1.27 -5.30 -7.33
C ALA A 33 -2.60 -5.88 -7.80
N LYS A 34 -3.38 -6.45 -6.87
CA LYS A 34 -4.71 -7.01 -7.13
C LYS A 34 -5.70 -5.94 -7.53
N VAL A 35 -5.81 -4.85 -6.76
CA VAL A 35 -6.76 -3.75 -7.06
C VAL A 35 -6.45 -3.13 -8.42
N VAL A 36 -5.18 -2.93 -8.75
CA VAL A 36 -4.78 -2.39 -10.08
C VAL A 36 -5.12 -3.39 -11.20
N ALA A 37 -4.77 -4.67 -11.05
CA ALA A 37 -5.02 -5.66 -12.09
C ALA A 37 -6.52 -5.91 -12.31
N GLU A 38 -7.27 -6.19 -11.24
CA GLU A 38 -8.70 -6.50 -11.30
C GLU A 38 -9.52 -5.25 -11.66
N GLY A 39 -9.17 -4.08 -11.14
CA GLY A 39 -9.84 -2.82 -11.46
C GLY A 39 -9.68 -2.43 -12.92
N LEU A 40 -8.50 -2.61 -13.52
CA LEU A 40 -8.29 -2.37 -14.96
C LEU A 40 -9.02 -3.42 -15.81
N ALA A 41 -9.06 -4.69 -15.38
CA ALA A 41 -9.83 -5.73 -16.05
C ALA A 41 -11.34 -5.42 -16.03
N ALA A 42 -11.88 -4.94 -14.91
CA ALA A 42 -13.27 -4.50 -14.80
C ALA A 42 -13.62 -3.32 -15.72
N ARG A 43 -12.62 -2.51 -16.10
CA ARG A 43 -12.72 -1.40 -17.06
C ARG A 43 -12.49 -1.85 -18.52
N GLY A 44 -12.49 -3.16 -18.78
CA GLY A 44 -12.40 -3.74 -20.14
C GLY A 44 -10.97 -3.91 -20.68
N ARG A 45 -9.92 -3.70 -19.83
CA ARG A 45 -8.54 -4.02 -20.24
C ARG A 45 -8.29 -5.52 -20.15
N SER A 46 -7.52 -6.05 -21.09
CA SER A 46 -7.04 -7.41 -21.03
C SER A 46 -5.80 -7.50 -20.12
N VAL A 47 -5.93 -8.14 -18.97
CA VAL A 47 -4.88 -8.19 -17.94
C VAL A 47 -4.49 -9.63 -17.63
N ALA A 48 -3.17 -9.88 -17.62
CA ALA A 48 -2.59 -11.11 -17.10
C ALA A 48 -1.76 -10.83 -15.84
N VAL A 49 -1.83 -11.72 -14.85
CA VAL A 49 -0.96 -11.73 -13.68
C VAL A 49 -0.08 -12.97 -13.72
N VAL A 50 1.22 -12.78 -13.52
CA VAL A 50 2.18 -13.88 -13.33
C VAL A 50 2.67 -13.84 -11.88
N ALA A 51 2.47 -14.94 -11.15
CA ALA A 51 2.86 -15.08 -9.75
C ALA A 51 3.62 -16.39 -9.50
N CYS A 52 4.18 -16.56 -8.32
CA CYS A 52 4.66 -17.85 -7.84
C CYS A 52 3.50 -18.65 -7.22
N ARG A 53 3.50 -19.96 -7.42
CA ARG A 53 2.54 -20.90 -6.81
C ARG A 53 2.91 -21.11 -5.34
N HIS A 54 2.56 -20.12 -4.50
CA HIS A 54 2.96 -20.09 -3.09
C HIS A 54 2.28 -21.16 -2.22
N ASP A 55 1.18 -21.73 -2.70
CA ASP A 55 0.46 -22.85 -2.13
C ASP A 55 0.29 -23.94 -3.18
N PRO A 56 0.65 -25.20 -2.87
CA PRO A 56 0.54 -26.33 -3.81
C PRO A 56 -0.90 -26.67 -4.23
N GLU A 57 -1.91 -26.21 -3.50
CA GLU A 57 -3.31 -26.45 -3.85
C GLU A 57 -3.82 -25.46 -4.92
N LEU A 58 -3.13 -24.34 -5.11
CA LEU A 58 -3.53 -23.36 -6.13
C LEU A 58 -3.31 -23.90 -7.54
N PRO A 59 -4.21 -23.64 -8.49
CA PRO A 59 -4.01 -24.02 -9.88
C PRO A 59 -2.85 -23.27 -10.52
N LEU A 60 -2.21 -23.87 -11.54
CA LEU A 60 -1.16 -23.21 -12.32
C LEU A 60 -1.71 -22.09 -13.20
N THR A 61 -2.96 -22.22 -13.62
CA THR A 61 -3.68 -21.20 -14.41
C THR A 61 -5.12 -21.13 -13.95
N GLU A 62 -5.64 -19.93 -13.83
CA GLU A 62 -7.04 -19.66 -13.53
C GLU A 62 -7.46 -18.28 -14.02
N ARG A 63 -8.76 -18.00 -14.01
CA ARG A 63 -9.29 -16.66 -14.23
C ARG A 63 -9.96 -16.16 -12.95
N LEU A 64 -9.46 -15.04 -12.41
CA LEU A 64 -9.97 -14.41 -11.19
C LEU A 64 -10.42 -12.99 -11.51
N ASN A 65 -11.67 -12.65 -11.23
CA ASN A 65 -12.21 -11.30 -11.37
C ASN A 65 -11.83 -10.60 -12.70
N GLY A 66 -11.90 -11.36 -13.81
CA GLY A 66 -11.56 -10.85 -15.14
C GLY A 66 -10.09 -10.90 -15.53
N VAL A 67 -9.20 -11.32 -14.64
CA VAL A 67 -7.75 -11.40 -14.83
C VAL A 67 -7.32 -12.84 -15.10
N ASP A 68 -6.46 -13.07 -16.10
CA ASP A 68 -5.85 -14.37 -16.36
C ASP A 68 -4.60 -14.52 -15.47
N VAL A 69 -4.64 -15.46 -14.53
CA VAL A 69 -3.56 -15.70 -13.56
C VAL A 69 -2.73 -16.92 -13.96
N TYR A 70 -1.42 -16.74 -14.04
CA TYR A 70 -0.43 -17.78 -14.33
C TYR A 70 0.49 -17.95 -13.13
N ARG A 71 0.67 -19.16 -12.62
CA ARG A 71 1.54 -19.43 -11.47
C ARG A 71 2.72 -20.32 -11.84
N ALA A 72 3.92 -19.85 -11.55
CA ALA A 72 5.15 -20.61 -11.69
C ALA A 72 5.33 -21.55 -10.48
N PRO A 73 5.70 -22.82 -10.69
CA PRO A 73 5.99 -23.75 -9.59
C PRO A 73 7.08 -23.22 -8.65
N VAL A 74 6.89 -23.38 -7.36
CA VAL A 74 7.86 -23.06 -6.30
C VAL A 74 8.57 -24.33 -5.88
N VAL A 75 9.91 -24.32 -5.89
CA VAL A 75 10.75 -25.48 -5.52
C VAL A 75 11.21 -25.41 -4.07
N ALA A 76 11.27 -24.22 -3.47
CA ALA A 76 11.63 -24.01 -2.07
C ALA A 76 11.08 -22.69 -1.53
N LYS A 77 10.94 -22.59 -0.20
CA LYS A 77 10.64 -21.37 0.53
C LYS A 77 11.78 -21.07 1.50
N ILE A 78 12.29 -19.86 1.49
CA ILE A 78 13.33 -19.38 2.42
C ILE A 78 12.77 -18.16 3.16
N GLY A 79 12.26 -18.39 4.36
CA GLY A 79 11.48 -17.39 5.07
C GLY A 79 10.22 -17.01 4.26
N ARG A 80 10.13 -15.75 3.87
CA ARG A 80 9.07 -15.26 2.97
C ARG A 80 9.46 -15.28 1.48
N GLY A 81 10.71 -15.60 1.15
CA GLY A 81 11.18 -15.70 -0.21
C GLY A 81 10.73 -17.00 -0.88
N LEU A 82 10.23 -16.91 -2.11
CA LEU A 82 9.84 -18.04 -2.92
C LEU A 82 10.94 -18.32 -3.95
N VAL A 83 11.45 -19.54 -3.99
CA VAL A 83 12.42 -19.98 -5.00
C VAL A 83 11.65 -20.63 -6.14
N SER A 84 11.56 -19.93 -7.26
CA SER A 84 10.82 -20.37 -8.46
C SER A 84 11.66 -20.12 -9.72
N PRO A 85 12.54 -21.05 -10.11
CA PRO A 85 13.40 -20.90 -11.30
C PRO A 85 12.63 -20.68 -12.61
N GLY A 86 11.40 -21.19 -12.69
CA GLY A 86 10.52 -21.02 -13.86
C GLY A 86 9.83 -19.65 -13.93
N PHE A 87 9.81 -18.87 -12.82
CA PHE A 87 9.07 -17.61 -12.76
C PHE A 87 9.54 -16.58 -13.79
N PRO A 88 10.86 -16.28 -13.95
CA PRO A 88 11.30 -15.31 -14.95
C PRO A 88 10.97 -15.72 -16.40
N GLY A 89 11.07 -17.00 -16.69
CA GLY A 89 10.71 -17.53 -18.03
C GLY A 89 9.21 -17.40 -18.33
N LEU A 90 8.36 -17.66 -17.31
CA LEU A 90 6.91 -17.49 -17.43
C LEU A 90 6.53 -16.01 -17.60
N VAL A 91 7.12 -15.12 -16.80
CA VAL A 91 6.92 -13.66 -16.96
C VAL A 91 7.28 -13.21 -18.37
N ARG A 92 8.46 -13.60 -18.87
CA ARG A 92 8.88 -13.25 -20.24
C ARG A 92 7.91 -13.77 -21.30
N LYS A 93 7.41 -15.00 -21.14
CA LYS A 93 6.46 -15.61 -22.08
C LYS A 93 5.13 -14.85 -22.15
N VAL A 94 4.59 -14.44 -20.99
CA VAL A 94 3.33 -13.69 -20.91
C VAL A 94 3.55 -12.23 -21.33
N ALA A 95 4.64 -11.60 -20.89
CA ALA A 95 4.99 -10.22 -21.27
C ALA A 95 5.19 -10.08 -22.79
N ALA A 96 5.73 -11.10 -23.48
CA ALA A 96 5.88 -11.09 -24.95
C ALA A 96 4.55 -11.02 -25.72
N ARG A 97 3.43 -11.25 -25.02
CA ARG A 97 2.06 -11.14 -25.55
C ARG A 97 1.30 -9.94 -24.98
N SER A 98 2.00 -9.06 -24.27
CA SER A 98 1.44 -7.90 -23.59
C SER A 98 2.00 -6.59 -24.18
N ARG A 99 1.34 -5.46 -23.89
CA ARG A 99 1.83 -4.13 -24.29
C ARG A 99 2.83 -3.58 -23.27
N VAL A 100 2.60 -3.82 -21.98
CA VAL A 100 3.40 -3.33 -20.86
C VAL A 100 3.60 -4.44 -19.84
N LEU A 101 4.80 -4.51 -19.23
CA LEU A 101 5.07 -5.31 -18.05
C LEU A 101 5.09 -4.41 -16.82
N HIS A 102 4.26 -4.73 -15.82
CA HIS A 102 4.22 -4.02 -14.52
C HIS A 102 4.84 -4.88 -13.42
N LEU A 103 5.86 -4.36 -12.76
CA LEU A 103 6.56 -5.01 -11.65
C LEU A 103 6.22 -4.31 -10.33
N HIS A 104 6.03 -5.10 -9.28
CA HIS A 104 5.87 -4.60 -7.91
C HIS A 104 7.12 -4.90 -7.09
N LEU A 105 7.83 -3.86 -6.67
CA LEU A 105 9.09 -3.95 -5.93
C LEU A 105 8.88 -3.68 -4.43
N PRO A 106 9.66 -4.32 -3.54
CA PRO A 106 10.89 -5.06 -3.82
C PRO A 106 10.66 -6.50 -4.26
N MET A 107 11.47 -7.00 -5.22
CA MET A 107 11.57 -8.41 -5.57
C MET A 107 12.99 -8.74 -6.05
N LEU A 108 13.44 -9.98 -5.76
CA LEU A 108 14.79 -10.42 -6.07
C LEU A 108 15.03 -10.50 -7.59
N GLU A 109 14.02 -10.93 -8.33
CA GLU A 109 14.08 -11.17 -9.77
C GLU A 109 13.90 -9.89 -10.62
N ALA A 110 13.75 -8.71 -10.00
CA ALA A 110 13.43 -7.46 -10.70
C ALA A 110 14.44 -7.12 -11.81
N ALA A 111 15.75 -7.23 -11.54
CA ALA A 111 16.79 -6.92 -12.52
C ALA A 111 16.73 -7.83 -13.78
N PRO A 112 16.72 -9.16 -13.66
CA PRO A 112 16.58 -10.02 -14.85
C PRO A 112 15.21 -9.84 -15.53
N LEU A 113 14.12 -9.59 -14.82
CA LEU A 113 12.81 -9.36 -15.44
C LEU A 113 12.81 -8.10 -16.30
N THR A 114 13.39 -7.01 -15.84
CA THR A 114 13.51 -5.77 -16.62
C THR A 114 14.51 -5.91 -17.77
N ALA A 115 15.65 -6.58 -17.54
CA ALA A 115 16.67 -6.76 -18.58
C ALA A 115 16.23 -7.66 -19.75
N LEU A 116 15.38 -8.64 -19.47
CA LEU A 116 14.90 -9.62 -20.43
C LEU A 116 13.48 -9.34 -20.93
N SER A 117 12.87 -8.25 -20.50
CA SER A 117 11.52 -7.89 -20.94
C SER A 117 11.49 -7.54 -22.42
N PRO A 118 10.59 -8.15 -23.21
CA PRO A 118 10.38 -7.81 -24.60
C PRO A 118 9.51 -6.57 -24.83
N VAL A 119 8.97 -6.00 -23.75
CA VAL A 119 8.06 -4.83 -23.76
C VAL A 119 8.51 -3.81 -22.73
N PRO A 120 8.04 -2.54 -22.82
CA PRO A 120 8.33 -1.52 -21.80
C PRO A 120 7.90 -1.98 -20.40
N VAL A 121 8.70 -1.60 -19.39
CA VAL A 121 8.46 -1.96 -17.99
C VAL A 121 8.07 -0.74 -17.18
N VAL A 122 6.99 -0.84 -16.44
CA VAL A 122 6.63 0.06 -15.35
C VAL A 122 6.91 -0.64 -14.03
N SER A 123 7.61 0.01 -13.11
CA SER A 123 7.91 -0.55 -11.80
C SER A 123 7.25 0.28 -10.70
N THR A 124 6.38 -0.33 -9.88
CA THR A 124 5.89 0.29 -8.64
C THR A 124 6.82 -0.08 -7.49
N TYR A 125 7.44 0.93 -6.88
CA TYR A 125 8.30 0.81 -5.72
C TYR A 125 7.52 1.14 -4.45
N HIS A 126 7.22 0.11 -3.64
CA HIS A 126 6.35 0.24 -2.48
C HIS A 126 7.10 0.68 -1.22
N ILE A 127 8.27 0.07 -0.95
CA ILE A 127 9.04 0.27 0.29
C ILE A 127 10.42 -0.37 0.18
N ASP A 128 11.37 0.09 1.00
CA ASP A 128 12.64 -0.61 1.23
C ASP A 128 12.39 -1.96 1.94
N LEU A 129 13.10 -3.00 1.49
CA LEU A 129 13.00 -4.30 2.12
C LEU A 129 13.72 -4.28 3.47
N TRP A 130 12.97 -4.57 4.53
CA TRP A 130 13.54 -4.76 5.85
C TRP A 130 13.32 -6.20 6.33
N LEU A 131 14.41 -6.83 6.81
CA LEU A 131 14.40 -8.17 7.43
C LEU A 131 15.12 -8.10 8.78
N PRO A 132 14.76 -8.95 9.75
CA PRO A 132 15.45 -9.04 11.03
C PRO A 132 16.97 -9.24 10.87
N PRO A 133 17.81 -8.68 11.74
CA PRO A 133 19.25 -8.68 11.59
C PRO A 133 19.85 -10.10 11.67
N SER A 134 20.41 -10.58 10.56
CA SER A 134 21.24 -11.78 10.46
C SER A 134 22.19 -11.63 9.26
N PRO A 135 23.31 -12.38 9.19
CA PRO A 135 24.20 -12.35 8.03
C PRO A 135 23.48 -12.70 6.72
N VAL A 136 22.63 -13.70 6.74
CA VAL A 136 21.84 -14.15 5.57
C VAL A 136 20.86 -13.07 5.14
N ASN A 137 20.13 -12.47 6.07
CA ASN A 137 19.15 -11.43 5.77
C ASN A 137 19.85 -10.15 5.27
N ARG A 138 21.02 -9.79 5.80
CA ARG A 138 21.81 -8.66 5.26
C ARG A 138 22.22 -8.89 3.82
N ALA A 139 22.70 -10.10 3.48
CA ALA A 139 23.03 -10.46 2.10
C ALA A 139 21.79 -10.43 1.20
N ALA A 140 20.68 -11.02 1.63
CA ALA A 140 19.41 -11.01 0.89
C ALA A 140 18.90 -9.58 0.63
N MET A 141 18.90 -8.70 1.64
CA MET A 141 18.52 -7.29 1.48
C MET A 141 19.45 -6.57 0.50
N ALA A 142 20.77 -6.76 0.60
CA ALA A 142 21.73 -6.12 -0.31
C ALA A 142 21.54 -6.57 -1.77
N VAL A 143 21.30 -7.86 -2.02
CA VAL A 143 21.07 -8.40 -3.36
C VAL A 143 19.73 -7.89 -3.90
N THR A 144 18.66 -7.93 -3.11
CA THR A 144 17.34 -7.43 -3.52
C THR A 144 17.36 -5.94 -3.81
N ARG A 145 18.03 -5.13 -2.96
CA ARG A 145 18.22 -3.70 -3.17
C ARG A 145 18.96 -3.43 -4.47
N ARG A 146 20.05 -4.18 -4.75
CA ARG A 146 20.80 -4.03 -6.01
C ARG A 146 19.98 -4.41 -7.23
N SER A 147 19.19 -5.48 -7.12
CA SER A 147 18.25 -5.90 -8.17
C SER A 147 17.19 -4.83 -8.42
N ALA A 148 16.57 -4.29 -7.37
CA ALA A 148 15.60 -3.19 -7.48
C ALA A 148 16.23 -1.95 -8.13
N ALA A 149 17.44 -1.54 -7.71
CA ALA A 149 18.15 -0.41 -8.29
C ALA A 149 18.39 -0.55 -9.80
N LEU A 150 18.78 -1.75 -10.24
CA LEU A 150 18.99 -2.04 -11.67
C LEU A 150 17.66 -2.05 -12.45
N ALA A 151 16.61 -2.59 -11.84
CA ALA A 151 15.27 -2.60 -12.44
C ALA A 151 14.72 -1.18 -12.60
N LEU A 152 14.78 -0.36 -11.56
CA LEU A 152 14.31 1.03 -11.58
C LEU A 152 14.99 1.86 -12.67
N ARG A 153 16.32 1.71 -12.85
CA ARG A 153 17.05 2.40 -13.92
C ARG A 153 16.66 2.00 -15.33
N ARG A 154 16.13 0.79 -15.50
CA ARG A 154 15.71 0.23 -16.79
C ARG A 154 14.23 0.37 -17.06
N SER A 155 13.45 0.74 -16.06
CA SER A 155 12.01 0.94 -16.21
C SER A 155 11.71 2.16 -17.07
N ALA A 156 10.75 2.04 -17.96
CA ALA A 156 10.25 3.16 -18.78
C ALA A 156 9.59 4.23 -17.90
N ALA A 157 8.95 3.79 -16.80
CA ALA A 157 8.45 4.68 -15.75
C ALA A 157 8.48 3.96 -14.40
N VAL A 158 8.57 4.75 -13.33
CA VAL A 158 8.56 4.29 -11.94
C VAL A 158 7.40 4.93 -11.21
N VAL A 159 6.62 4.12 -10.50
CA VAL A 159 5.57 4.58 -9.58
C VAL A 159 6.10 4.50 -8.15
N VAL A 160 5.84 5.53 -7.36
CA VAL A 160 6.09 5.58 -5.91
C VAL A 160 4.81 5.95 -5.18
N ASN A 161 4.64 5.53 -3.92
CA ASN A 161 3.42 5.86 -3.17
C ASN A 161 3.32 7.37 -2.87
N SER A 162 4.47 8.02 -2.65
CA SER A 162 4.61 9.48 -2.49
C SER A 162 6.03 9.93 -2.79
N GLU A 163 6.22 11.19 -3.15
CA GLU A 163 7.56 11.79 -3.28
C GLU A 163 8.29 11.85 -1.93
N ASP A 164 7.55 12.06 -0.83
CA ASP A 164 8.10 12.05 0.52
C ASP A 164 8.73 10.69 0.87
N GLN A 165 8.03 9.60 0.63
CA GLN A 165 8.56 8.24 0.84
C GLN A 165 9.76 7.95 -0.07
N ALA A 166 9.69 8.34 -1.34
CA ALA A 166 10.76 8.13 -2.29
C ALA A 166 12.05 8.87 -1.89
N ALA A 167 11.92 10.12 -1.44
CA ALA A 167 13.05 10.96 -1.03
C ALA A 167 13.80 10.42 0.20
N HIS A 168 13.12 9.64 1.06
CA HIS A 168 13.71 9.04 2.25
C HIS A 168 14.09 7.57 2.08
N SER A 169 13.90 6.99 0.88
CA SER A 169 14.31 5.62 0.58
C SER A 169 15.82 5.48 0.43
N GLU A 170 16.36 4.31 0.81
CA GLU A 170 17.76 3.94 0.50
C GLU A 170 18.06 3.97 -1.02
N LEU A 171 17.03 3.85 -1.86
CA LEU A 171 17.11 3.91 -3.32
C LEU A 171 16.92 5.32 -3.89
N TRP A 172 16.81 6.36 -3.07
CA TRP A 172 16.70 7.73 -3.55
C TRP A 172 17.75 8.14 -4.60
N PRO A 173 19.06 7.77 -4.45
CA PRO A 173 20.08 8.09 -5.48
C PRO A 173 19.74 7.56 -6.88
N VAL A 174 18.92 6.50 -6.95
CA VAL A 174 18.41 5.95 -8.22
C VAL A 174 17.08 6.60 -8.58
N LEU A 175 16.13 6.60 -7.65
CA LEU A 175 14.77 7.12 -7.86
C LEU A 175 14.78 8.57 -8.37
N ARG A 176 15.62 9.44 -7.81
CA ARG A 176 15.73 10.85 -8.22
C ARG A 176 16.09 11.06 -9.70
N SER A 177 16.71 10.07 -10.35
CA SER A 177 17.13 10.12 -11.76
C SER A 177 16.21 9.33 -12.70
N THR A 178 15.12 8.72 -12.20
CA THR A 178 14.16 7.97 -13.01
C THR A 178 13.00 8.87 -13.44
N ARG A 179 12.34 8.49 -14.54
CA ARG A 179 11.02 9.00 -14.87
C ARG A 179 10.03 8.43 -13.87
N ARG A 180 9.68 9.19 -12.83
CA ARG A 180 8.78 8.70 -11.79
C ARG A 180 7.53 9.55 -11.67
N THR A 181 6.50 8.94 -11.13
CA THR A 181 5.25 9.59 -10.74
C THR A 181 4.78 9.04 -9.39
N ALA A 182 4.23 9.90 -8.56
CA ALA A 182 3.62 9.46 -7.30
C ALA A 182 2.17 9.05 -7.58
N ILE A 183 1.84 7.78 -7.39
CA ILE A 183 0.46 7.27 -7.38
C ILE A 183 0.28 6.60 -6.04
N ALA A 184 -0.55 7.20 -5.18
CA ALA A 184 -0.84 6.66 -3.87
C ALA A 184 -1.46 5.25 -3.96
N ALA A 185 -1.27 4.44 -2.94
CA ALA A 185 -1.92 3.14 -2.86
C ALA A 185 -3.45 3.30 -2.97
N PRO A 186 -4.14 2.48 -3.79
CA PRO A 186 -5.59 2.55 -3.92
C PRO A 186 -6.27 2.19 -2.60
N CYS A 187 -7.15 3.06 -2.13
CA CYS A 187 -7.89 2.88 -0.88
C CYS A 187 -9.37 2.61 -1.18
N ALA A 188 -9.93 1.63 -0.49
CA ALA A 188 -11.33 1.28 -0.66
C ALA A 188 -12.24 2.32 -0.01
N ASP A 189 -13.37 2.61 -0.64
CA ASP A 189 -14.42 3.42 -0.02
C ASP A 189 -15.13 2.60 1.07
N ARG A 190 -14.94 3.00 2.32
CA ARG A 190 -15.48 2.31 3.49
C ARG A 190 -16.74 2.98 4.06
N ARG A 191 -17.32 3.94 3.37
CA ARG A 191 -18.56 4.59 3.80
C ARG A 191 -19.75 3.64 3.81
N GLY A 192 -20.81 4.01 4.53
CA GLY A 192 -22.07 3.25 4.58
C GLY A 192 -22.03 2.08 5.57
N GLY A 193 -21.10 2.05 6.51
CA GLY A 193 -21.14 1.16 7.68
C GLY A 193 -22.19 1.62 8.69
N GLU A 194 -22.50 0.72 9.62
CA GLU A 194 -23.33 1.00 10.79
C GLU A 194 -22.44 1.16 12.04
N PRO A 195 -22.76 2.08 12.99
CA PRO A 195 -21.92 2.31 14.15
C PRO A 195 -22.04 1.20 15.21
N ARG A 196 -21.82 -0.06 14.84
CA ARG A 196 -22.03 -1.24 15.68
C ARG A 196 -21.09 -1.34 16.87
N TYR A 197 -19.94 -0.68 16.80
CA TYR A 197 -18.94 -0.67 17.89
C TYR A 197 -19.05 0.59 18.75
N ARG A 198 -20.09 1.43 18.54
CA ARG A 198 -20.33 2.61 19.32
C ARG A 198 -21.13 2.27 20.56
N GLU A 199 -20.51 2.40 21.73
CA GLU A 199 -21.12 1.97 23.03
C GLU A 199 -21.57 3.16 23.89
N THR A 200 -21.04 4.36 23.62
CA THR A 200 -21.28 5.55 24.43
C THR A 200 -21.51 6.77 23.54
N ALA A 201 -21.93 7.88 24.14
CA ALA A 201 -21.99 9.17 23.46
C ALA A 201 -20.61 9.87 23.32
N GLY A 202 -19.60 9.39 24.05
CA GLY A 202 -18.25 9.95 24.05
C GLY A 202 -17.48 9.70 22.76
N THR A 203 -16.26 10.22 22.70
CA THR A 203 -15.38 10.10 21.54
C THR A 203 -14.84 8.69 21.39
N HIS A 204 -14.97 8.12 20.19
CA HIS A 204 -14.42 6.82 19.83
C HIS A 204 -13.16 6.99 18.98
N PHE A 205 -12.01 6.64 19.57
CA PHE A 205 -10.72 6.59 18.88
C PHE A 205 -10.53 5.21 18.26
N GLY A 206 -10.06 5.14 17.01
CA GLY A 206 -9.93 3.88 16.29
C GLY A 206 -8.51 3.62 15.79
N PHE A 207 -8.04 2.39 15.94
CA PHE A 207 -6.86 1.83 15.30
C PHE A 207 -7.27 0.59 14.50
N LEU A 208 -6.81 0.49 13.25
CA LEU A 208 -7.01 -0.69 12.41
C LEU A 208 -5.70 -1.07 11.72
N GLY A 209 -5.20 -2.27 12.00
CA GLY A 209 -3.96 -2.77 11.42
C GLY A 209 -3.42 -3.98 12.15
N ARG A 210 -2.29 -4.53 11.69
CA ARG A 210 -1.63 -5.63 12.40
C ARG A 210 -1.24 -5.18 13.82
N ILE A 211 -1.46 -6.04 14.81
CA ILE A 211 -1.12 -5.77 16.20
C ILE A 211 0.31 -6.22 16.47
N VAL A 212 1.27 -5.43 15.98
CA VAL A 212 2.71 -5.69 16.01
C VAL A 212 3.49 -4.48 16.53
N PRO A 213 4.74 -4.64 17.00
CA PRO A 213 5.50 -3.56 17.61
C PRO A 213 5.68 -2.32 16.73
N ASP A 214 5.85 -2.51 15.41
CA ASP A 214 6.07 -1.41 14.46
C ASP A 214 4.84 -0.50 14.28
N LYS A 215 3.66 -0.89 14.76
CA LYS A 215 2.43 -0.08 14.72
C LYS A 215 2.26 0.83 15.93
N GLY A 216 3.16 0.77 16.92
CA GLY A 216 3.24 1.75 18.01
C GLY A 216 2.08 1.72 18.99
N LEU A 217 1.36 0.58 19.10
CA LEU A 217 0.20 0.44 19.99
C LEU A 217 0.54 0.71 21.46
N THR A 218 1.75 0.43 21.92
CA THR A 218 2.18 0.73 23.30
C THR A 218 2.10 2.22 23.60
N TYR A 219 2.50 3.08 22.66
CA TYR A 219 2.40 4.54 22.80
C TYR A 219 0.94 5.01 22.73
N LEU A 220 0.09 4.34 21.93
CA LEU A 220 -1.34 4.64 21.87
C LEU A 220 -2.04 4.31 23.17
N LEU A 221 -1.75 3.15 23.76
CA LEU A 221 -2.32 2.74 25.05
C LEU A 221 -1.96 3.76 26.15
N GLU A 222 -0.70 4.19 26.23
CA GLU A 222 -0.25 5.20 27.17
C GLU A 222 -0.93 6.55 26.93
N ALA A 223 -1.05 6.99 25.68
CA ALA A 223 -1.74 8.21 25.31
C ALA A 223 -3.22 8.18 25.72
N PHE A 224 -3.92 7.07 25.39
CA PHE A 224 -5.35 6.92 25.63
C PHE A 224 -5.69 6.81 27.13
N THR A 225 -4.93 6.06 27.91
CA THR A 225 -5.15 5.96 29.36
C THR A 225 -5.00 7.30 30.08
N GLY A 226 -4.28 8.25 29.51
CA GLY A 226 -4.17 9.62 30.00
C GLY A 226 -5.34 10.54 29.61
N ILE A 227 -6.34 10.07 28.85
CA ILE A 227 -7.55 10.84 28.54
C ILE A 227 -8.54 10.71 29.70
N ASP A 228 -8.88 11.82 30.32
CA ASP A 228 -9.83 11.89 31.45
C ASP A 228 -11.27 12.10 30.95
N ASP A 229 -11.80 11.08 30.26
CA ASP A 229 -13.18 11.02 29.81
C ASP A 229 -13.71 9.59 29.96
N PRO A 230 -14.62 9.29 30.88
CA PRO A 230 -15.16 7.95 31.11
C PRO A 230 -16.00 7.43 29.95
N GLU A 231 -16.52 8.32 29.12
CA GLU A 231 -17.31 7.96 27.93
C GLU A 231 -16.43 7.68 26.70
N ALA A 232 -15.15 8.07 26.70
CA ALA A 232 -14.24 7.79 25.59
C ALA A 232 -14.03 6.28 25.40
N ARG A 233 -13.84 5.84 24.16
CA ARG A 233 -13.51 4.44 23.82
C ARG A 233 -12.31 4.39 22.87
N LEU A 234 -11.48 3.36 23.02
CA LEU A 234 -10.43 3.00 22.08
C LEU A 234 -10.78 1.67 21.43
N LEU A 235 -11.08 1.71 20.14
CA LEU A 235 -11.39 0.55 19.30
C LEU A 235 -10.11 0.05 18.61
N ILE A 236 -9.68 -1.18 18.89
CA ILE A 236 -8.47 -1.78 18.30
C ILE A 236 -8.88 -2.98 17.45
N GLY A 237 -8.82 -2.83 16.12
CA GLY A 237 -9.08 -3.90 15.14
C GLY A 237 -7.79 -4.36 14.45
N GLY A 238 -7.69 -5.66 14.17
CA GLY A 238 -6.61 -6.21 13.34
C GLY A 238 -6.10 -7.59 13.72
N ASP A 239 -5.22 -8.10 12.84
CA ASP A 239 -4.61 -9.42 13.03
C ASP A 239 -3.47 -9.39 14.07
N TYR A 240 -3.45 -10.39 14.91
CA TYR A 240 -2.40 -10.66 15.89
C TYR A 240 -1.97 -12.15 15.93
N THR A 241 -2.57 -12.99 15.09
CA THR A 241 -2.37 -14.45 15.11
C THR A 241 -1.35 -14.92 14.07
N THR A 242 -1.39 -14.31 12.88
CA THR A 242 -0.55 -14.72 11.73
C THR A 242 0.56 -13.73 11.42
N VAL A 243 0.95 -12.90 12.42
CA VAL A 243 1.88 -11.79 12.23
C VAL A 243 3.34 -12.21 12.38
N ALA A 244 4.14 -11.99 11.35
CA ALA A 244 5.59 -12.21 11.44
C ALA A 244 6.26 -11.14 12.31
N GLY A 245 7.23 -11.53 13.11
CA GLY A 245 7.97 -10.64 14.00
C GLY A 245 7.39 -10.52 15.41
N GLY A 246 6.32 -11.27 15.70
CA GLY A 246 5.65 -11.26 17.00
C GLY A 246 4.52 -10.24 17.10
N SER A 247 3.66 -10.43 18.09
CA SER A 247 2.51 -9.55 18.36
C SER A 247 2.65 -8.91 19.74
N VAL A 248 2.17 -7.70 19.88
CA VAL A 248 2.01 -6.98 21.16
C VAL A 248 0.61 -7.19 21.75
N ILE A 249 -0.10 -8.23 21.37
CA ILE A 249 -1.47 -8.49 21.84
C ILE A 249 -1.55 -8.73 23.35
N ALA A 250 -0.48 -9.28 23.96
CA ALA A 250 -0.44 -9.50 25.40
C ALA A 250 -0.48 -8.17 26.16
N GLU A 251 0.29 -7.19 25.71
CA GLU A 251 0.32 -5.83 26.27
C GLU A 251 -1.02 -5.12 26.06
N VAL A 252 -1.64 -5.27 24.88
CA VAL A 252 -2.95 -4.69 24.57
C VAL A 252 -4.03 -5.30 25.45
N ARG A 253 -4.04 -6.62 25.67
CA ARG A 253 -4.98 -7.29 26.58
C ARG A 253 -4.79 -6.84 28.02
N ALA A 254 -3.54 -6.80 28.50
CA ALA A 254 -3.25 -6.33 29.84
C ALA A 254 -3.66 -4.86 30.08
N ALA A 255 -3.65 -4.02 29.05
CA ALA A 255 -4.19 -2.66 29.12
C ALA A 255 -5.71 -2.65 29.17
N ALA A 256 -6.38 -3.46 28.33
CA ALA A 256 -7.84 -3.60 28.31
C ALA A 256 -8.41 -4.16 29.62
N ASP A 257 -7.68 -5.09 30.27
CA ASP A 257 -8.06 -5.62 31.60
C ASP A 257 -8.03 -4.54 32.71
N ARG A 258 -7.16 -3.52 32.56
CA ARG A 258 -7.06 -2.39 33.51
C ARG A 258 -7.97 -1.21 33.18
N ASP A 259 -8.26 -1.01 31.89
CA ASP A 259 -9.09 0.11 31.42
C ASP A 259 -10.20 -0.42 30.50
N PRO A 260 -11.45 -0.54 31.02
CA PRO A 260 -12.58 -1.10 30.26
C PRO A 260 -13.00 -0.24 29.06
N ARG A 261 -12.44 0.96 28.90
CA ARG A 261 -12.68 1.80 27.73
C ARG A 261 -11.93 1.31 26.49
N ILE A 262 -10.97 0.37 26.63
CA ILE A 262 -10.20 -0.23 25.53
C ILE A 262 -10.90 -1.49 25.05
N ARG A 263 -11.26 -1.52 23.76
CA ARG A 263 -11.99 -2.62 23.11
C ARG A 263 -11.15 -3.26 22.03
N ILE A 264 -10.90 -4.57 22.18
CA ILE A 264 -10.17 -5.38 21.19
C ILE A 264 -11.20 -6.08 20.31
N LEU A 265 -11.28 -5.68 19.04
CA LEU A 265 -12.28 -6.19 18.09
C LEU A 265 -11.79 -7.44 17.33
N GLY A 266 -10.49 -7.73 17.37
CA GLY A 266 -9.90 -8.83 16.61
C GLY A 266 -9.75 -8.50 15.11
N LEU A 267 -9.58 -9.55 14.30
CA LEU A 267 -9.50 -9.42 12.84
C LEU A 267 -10.87 -9.06 12.28
N LEU A 268 -10.96 -7.90 11.65
CA LEU A 268 -12.18 -7.44 10.99
C LEU A 268 -12.12 -7.75 9.49
N GLY A 269 -13.25 -8.10 8.89
CA GLY A 269 -13.37 -8.40 7.47
C GLY A 269 -14.69 -7.91 6.86
N GLY A 270 -14.72 -7.77 5.54
CA GLY A 270 -15.94 -7.42 4.82
C GLY A 270 -16.66 -6.19 5.40
N ARG A 271 -17.91 -6.35 5.79
CA ARG A 271 -18.77 -5.29 6.35
C ARG A 271 -18.26 -4.74 7.68
N GLU A 272 -17.62 -5.56 8.51
CA GLU A 272 -17.13 -5.15 9.83
C GLU A 272 -16.14 -3.99 9.78
N ILE A 273 -15.32 -3.91 8.69
CA ILE A 273 -14.41 -2.78 8.47
C ILE A 273 -15.19 -1.47 8.24
N HIS A 274 -16.29 -1.52 7.49
CA HIS A 274 -17.16 -0.36 7.29
C HIS A 274 -17.81 0.09 8.62
N ASP A 275 -18.27 -0.88 9.42
CA ASP A 275 -18.91 -0.63 10.71
C ASP A 275 -17.89 -0.07 11.73
N PHE A 276 -16.64 -0.51 11.66
CA PHE A 276 -15.53 0.07 12.43
C PHE A 276 -15.34 1.55 12.14
N TYR A 277 -15.22 1.92 10.84
CA TYR A 277 -15.09 3.34 10.49
C TYR A 277 -16.34 4.14 10.84
N ALA A 278 -17.54 3.60 10.67
CA ALA A 278 -18.76 4.28 11.09
C ALA A 278 -18.86 4.49 12.61
N SER A 279 -18.13 3.69 13.40
CA SER A 279 -18.06 3.79 14.86
C SER A 279 -16.93 4.69 15.37
N THR A 280 -16.05 5.21 14.50
CA THR A 280 -14.81 5.91 14.86
C THR A 280 -14.94 7.41 14.62
N ASP A 281 -14.60 8.24 15.60
CA ASP A 281 -14.59 9.71 15.48
C ASP A 281 -13.21 10.27 15.12
N VAL A 282 -12.13 9.63 15.58
CA VAL A 282 -10.74 9.96 15.29
C VAL A 282 -9.96 8.67 15.03
N PHE A 283 -9.32 8.58 13.89
CA PHE A 283 -8.43 7.46 13.57
C PHE A 283 -7.01 7.75 14.02
N THR A 284 -6.27 6.74 14.43
CA THR A 284 -4.87 6.92 14.82
C THR A 284 -3.97 5.84 14.23
N LEU A 285 -2.81 6.28 13.72
CA LEU A 285 -1.77 5.40 13.18
C LEU A 285 -0.42 5.79 13.80
N PRO A 286 -0.15 5.40 15.07
CA PRO A 286 1.03 5.82 15.83
C PRO A 286 2.27 4.99 15.49
N SER A 287 2.40 4.56 14.25
CA SER A 287 3.44 3.65 13.76
C SER A 287 4.85 4.19 14.06
N VAL A 288 5.80 3.27 14.22
CA VAL A 288 7.24 3.57 14.27
C VAL A 288 7.93 3.20 12.95
N ALA A 289 7.20 2.50 12.06
CA ALA A 289 7.57 2.23 10.66
C ALA A 289 6.29 2.16 9.81
N GLU A 290 6.21 2.96 8.76
CA GLU A 290 5.05 3.01 7.86
C GLU A 290 5.49 3.47 6.46
N SER A 291 4.82 2.98 5.41
CA SER A 291 5.10 3.38 4.02
C SER A 291 4.03 4.28 3.40
N PHE A 292 2.80 4.19 3.91
CA PHE A 292 1.67 5.00 3.43
C PHE A 292 0.54 5.06 4.47
N GLY A 293 0.08 3.91 4.98
CA GLY A 293 -1.04 3.83 5.91
C GLY A 293 -2.40 3.81 5.21
N ILE A 294 -2.69 2.73 4.48
CA ILE A 294 -3.98 2.56 3.77
C ILE A 294 -5.16 2.78 4.72
N ALA A 295 -5.13 2.21 5.93
CA ALA A 295 -6.23 2.32 6.89
C ALA A 295 -6.50 3.77 7.32
N GLN A 296 -5.46 4.63 7.46
CA GLN A 296 -5.69 6.04 7.74
C GLN A 296 -6.31 6.79 6.55
N ALA A 297 -5.88 6.47 5.33
CA ALA A 297 -6.46 7.08 4.14
C ALA A 297 -7.94 6.67 3.95
N GLU A 298 -8.28 5.39 4.20
CA GLU A 298 -9.68 4.92 4.23
C GLU A 298 -10.51 5.66 5.29
N ALA A 299 -9.98 5.84 6.53
CA ALA A 299 -10.63 6.62 7.58
C ALA A 299 -10.89 8.07 7.13
N MET A 300 -9.87 8.71 6.56
CA MET A 300 -9.99 10.08 6.05
C MET A 300 -11.05 10.21 4.95
N MET A 301 -11.15 9.23 4.05
CA MET A 301 -12.20 9.17 3.01
C MET A 301 -13.61 9.05 3.61
N CYS A 302 -13.72 8.46 4.81
CA CYS A 302 -14.97 8.40 5.58
C CYS A 302 -15.28 9.69 6.37
N GLY A 303 -14.41 10.70 6.35
CA GLY A 303 -14.58 11.94 7.11
C GLY A 303 -13.99 11.90 8.51
N ILE A 304 -13.18 10.91 8.81
CA ILE A 304 -12.54 10.71 10.11
C ILE A 304 -11.14 11.30 10.06
N PRO A 305 -10.80 12.34 10.85
CA PRO A 305 -9.45 12.87 10.91
C PRO A 305 -8.47 11.83 11.44
N SER A 306 -7.24 11.82 10.92
CA SER A 306 -6.21 10.88 11.34
C SER A 306 -5.12 11.56 12.13
N VAL A 307 -4.71 10.96 13.26
CA VAL A 307 -3.50 11.33 13.99
C VAL A 307 -2.42 10.29 13.68
N THR A 308 -1.32 10.74 13.09
CA THR A 308 -0.22 9.87 12.65
C THR A 308 1.13 10.40 13.12
N THR A 309 2.14 9.55 13.08
CA THR A 309 3.51 9.92 13.42
C THR A 309 4.25 10.55 12.24
N ASP A 310 5.27 11.38 12.55
CA ASP A 310 6.12 12.06 11.58
C ASP A 310 7.12 11.07 10.95
N LEU A 311 6.60 10.14 10.14
CA LEU A 311 7.37 9.15 9.40
C LEU A 311 7.23 9.37 7.89
N PRO A 312 8.33 9.33 7.14
CA PRO A 312 8.29 9.42 5.69
C PRO A 312 7.33 8.40 5.09
N GLY A 313 6.47 8.88 4.19
CA GLY A 313 5.40 8.06 3.60
C GLY A 313 4.17 7.94 4.50
N GLY A 314 4.31 7.55 5.75
CA GLY A 314 3.19 7.42 6.69
C GLY A 314 2.47 8.73 7.00
N ARG A 315 3.20 9.85 7.03
CA ARG A 315 2.64 11.20 7.20
C ARG A 315 2.00 11.78 5.94
N TYR A 316 2.31 11.21 4.77
CA TYR A 316 1.89 11.77 3.48
C TYR A 316 0.37 11.95 3.34
N PRO A 317 -0.51 11.00 3.72
CA PRO A 317 -1.94 11.21 3.62
C PRO A 317 -2.44 12.45 4.39
N VAL A 318 -1.89 12.70 5.57
CA VAL A 318 -2.23 13.89 6.36
C VAL A 318 -1.68 15.15 5.71
N GLN A 319 -0.43 15.15 5.26
CA GLN A 319 0.18 16.30 4.56
C GLN A 319 -0.59 16.68 3.28
N ALA A 320 -0.98 15.68 2.49
CA ALA A 320 -1.64 15.91 1.20
C ALA A 320 -3.09 16.40 1.32
N THR A 321 -3.76 16.07 2.43
CA THR A 321 -5.18 16.37 2.62
C THR A 321 -5.45 17.47 3.64
N GLY A 322 -4.53 17.72 4.57
CA GLY A 322 -4.78 18.54 5.77
C GLY A 322 -5.82 17.93 6.72
N HIS A 323 -6.21 16.64 6.50
CA HIS A 323 -7.27 15.98 7.27
C HIS A 323 -6.73 15.14 8.43
N GLY A 324 -5.92 15.76 9.28
CA GLY A 324 -5.33 15.10 10.42
C GLY A 324 -4.22 15.91 11.06
N LEU A 325 -3.52 15.30 12.01
CA LEU A 325 -2.40 15.87 12.75
C LEU A 325 -1.20 14.91 12.70
N ILE A 326 0.00 15.49 12.68
CA ILE A 326 1.26 14.76 12.65
C ILE A 326 1.98 15.04 13.97
N VAL A 327 2.42 13.98 14.64
CA VAL A 327 3.10 14.06 15.94
C VAL A 327 4.45 13.36 15.90
N PRO A 328 5.39 13.69 16.78
CA PRO A 328 6.63 12.94 16.93
C PRO A 328 6.35 11.45 17.19
N SER A 329 7.15 10.57 16.58
CA SER A 329 7.05 9.14 16.86
C SER A 329 7.49 8.85 18.30
N ARG A 330 6.82 7.90 18.95
CA ARG A 330 7.12 7.47 20.34
C ARG A 330 6.90 8.58 21.40
N ASP A 331 5.96 9.48 21.14
CA ASP A 331 5.57 10.54 22.09
C ASP A 331 4.08 10.41 22.46
N PRO A 332 3.75 9.68 23.54
CA PRO A 332 2.37 9.52 24.00
C PRO A 332 1.69 10.82 24.40
N ALA A 333 2.45 11.79 24.91
CA ALA A 333 1.88 13.07 25.35
C ALA A 333 1.42 13.91 24.16
N ALA A 334 2.28 14.03 23.12
CA ALA A 334 1.93 14.69 21.88
C ALA A 334 0.76 13.96 21.16
N LEU A 335 0.78 12.62 21.16
CA LEU A 335 -0.29 11.81 20.58
C LEU A 335 -1.62 12.08 21.28
N ARG A 336 -1.67 12.07 22.62
CA ARG A 336 -2.88 12.39 23.40
C ARG A 336 -3.43 13.77 23.07
N HIS A 337 -2.57 14.78 23.04
CA HIS A 337 -2.98 16.15 22.72
C HIS A 337 -3.62 16.23 21.33
N ALA A 338 -2.98 15.64 20.34
CA ALA A 338 -3.48 15.63 18.96
C ALA A 338 -4.78 14.83 18.81
N LEU A 339 -4.96 13.72 19.54
CA LEU A 339 -6.22 12.97 19.54
C LEU A 339 -7.39 13.83 20.04
N LEU A 340 -7.20 14.55 21.14
CA LEU A 340 -8.22 15.45 21.71
C LEU A 340 -8.50 16.65 20.78
N GLU A 341 -7.47 17.22 20.17
CA GLU A 341 -7.62 18.29 19.18
C GLU A 341 -8.41 17.81 17.96
N ALA A 342 -8.05 16.67 17.37
CA ALA A 342 -8.76 16.11 16.21
C ALA A 342 -10.23 15.77 16.53
N ALA A 343 -10.53 15.34 17.76
CA ALA A 343 -11.89 15.07 18.21
C ALA A 343 -12.78 16.33 18.19
N SER A 344 -12.21 17.50 18.43
CA SER A 344 -12.93 18.80 18.44
C SER A 344 -13.25 19.36 17.05
N TRP A 345 -12.79 18.72 15.97
CA TRP A 345 -12.99 19.26 14.61
C TRP A 345 -14.45 19.18 14.17
N GLY A 346 -14.98 20.31 13.71
CA GLY A 346 -16.35 20.43 13.21
C GLY A 346 -16.58 19.73 11.85
N THR A 347 -17.85 19.55 11.52
CA THR A 347 -18.31 18.81 10.33
C THR A 347 -17.78 19.40 9.02
N GLU A 348 -17.69 20.71 8.89
CA GLU A 348 -17.21 21.37 7.67
C GLU A 348 -15.76 20.95 7.34
N ARG A 349 -14.86 21.05 8.32
CA ARG A 349 -13.45 20.63 8.20
C ARG A 349 -13.33 19.16 7.85
N ARG A 350 -14.12 18.29 8.52
CA ARG A 350 -14.15 16.85 8.27
C ARG A 350 -14.63 16.54 6.84
N THR A 351 -15.67 17.22 6.36
CA THR A 351 -16.21 17.02 5.02
C THR A 351 -15.21 17.45 3.94
N ALA A 352 -14.59 18.62 4.09
CA ALA A 352 -13.58 19.10 3.15
C ALA A 352 -12.39 18.14 3.06
N GLY A 353 -11.88 17.67 4.20
CA GLY A 353 -10.80 16.68 4.26
C GLY A 353 -11.17 15.35 3.59
N ALA A 354 -12.40 14.88 3.82
CA ALA A 354 -12.89 13.64 3.20
C ALA A 354 -12.98 13.74 1.68
N LEU A 355 -13.45 14.86 1.14
CA LEU A 355 -13.51 15.09 -0.30
C LEU A 355 -12.12 15.03 -0.91
N ARG A 356 -11.15 15.73 -0.29
CA ARG A 356 -9.76 15.73 -0.74
C ARG A 356 -9.12 14.34 -0.66
N ALA A 357 -9.39 13.58 0.42
CA ALA A 357 -8.87 12.22 0.58
C ALA A 357 -9.41 11.27 -0.52
N ARG A 358 -10.70 11.35 -0.85
CA ARG A 358 -11.32 10.55 -1.93
C ARG A 358 -10.74 10.88 -3.29
N GLU A 359 -10.51 12.15 -3.58
CA GLU A 359 -9.88 12.60 -4.82
C GLU A 359 -8.47 12.04 -4.98
N LEU A 360 -7.67 12.04 -3.91
CA LEU A 360 -6.27 11.65 -3.95
C LEU A 360 -6.05 10.14 -3.85
N PHE A 361 -6.84 9.43 -3.03
CA PHE A 361 -6.57 8.05 -2.61
C PHE A 361 -7.64 7.05 -3.04
N GLY A 362 -8.79 7.51 -3.54
CA GLY A 362 -9.85 6.63 -3.99
C GLY A 362 -9.39 5.69 -5.10
N THR A 363 -9.89 4.46 -5.08
CA THR A 363 -9.54 3.42 -6.05
C THR A 363 -9.70 3.88 -7.50
N GLU A 364 -10.80 4.58 -7.83
CA GLU A 364 -11.07 5.05 -9.19
C GLU A 364 -9.99 6.03 -9.67
N SER A 365 -9.66 7.06 -8.86
CA SER A 365 -8.60 8.02 -9.18
C SER A 365 -7.22 7.35 -9.36
N CYS A 366 -6.91 6.37 -8.52
CA CYS A 366 -5.70 5.58 -8.64
C CYS A 366 -5.67 4.80 -9.97
N LEU A 367 -6.76 4.12 -10.32
CA LEU A 367 -6.86 3.34 -11.56
C LEU A 367 -6.78 4.23 -12.81
N ASP A 368 -7.37 5.43 -12.79
CA ASP A 368 -7.26 6.40 -13.89
C ASP A 368 -5.80 6.79 -14.14
N ARG A 369 -5.04 7.06 -13.06
CA ARG A 369 -3.63 7.43 -13.14
C ARG A 369 -2.75 6.27 -13.63
N TYR A 370 -3.01 5.03 -13.18
CA TYR A 370 -2.31 3.86 -13.70
C TYR A 370 -2.65 3.59 -15.16
N ALA A 371 -3.92 3.70 -15.56
CA ALA A 371 -4.36 3.52 -16.94
C ALA A 371 -3.65 4.51 -17.88
N ALA A 372 -3.67 5.81 -17.52
CA ALA A 372 -3.00 6.86 -18.29
C ALA A 372 -1.49 6.62 -18.42
N LEU A 373 -0.82 6.17 -17.32
CA LEU A 373 0.60 5.85 -17.34
C LEU A 373 0.91 4.67 -18.26
N PHE A 374 0.11 3.59 -18.22
CA PHE A 374 0.34 2.42 -19.07
C PHE A 374 0.08 2.74 -20.55
N ASP A 375 -0.93 3.55 -20.85
CA ASP A 375 -1.21 4.00 -22.23
C ASP A 375 -0.06 4.85 -22.77
N ASP A 376 0.45 5.80 -22.00
CA ASP A 376 1.59 6.63 -22.38
C ASP A 376 2.87 5.78 -22.61
N VAL A 377 3.19 4.87 -21.69
CA VAL A 377 4.36 3.97 -21.82
C VAL A 377 4.20 3.02 -23.02
N SER A 378 3.01 2.49 -23.28
CA SER A 378 2.77 1.59 -24.42
C SER A 378 2.84 2.28 -25.76
N ALA A 379 2.53 3.57 -25.84
CA ALA A 379 2.63 4.41 -27.03
C ALA A 379 4.07 4.87 -27.33
N GLY A 380 5.06 4.50 -26.52
CA GLY A 380 6.44 4.97 -26.66
C GLY A 380 6.62 6.41 -26.20
N GLY A 381 5.70 6.92 -25.36
CA GLY A 381 5.53 8.32 -25.05
C GLY A 381 6.59 8.94 -24.15
N GLY A 382 6.91 10.19 -24.46
CA GLY A 382 7.68 11.13 -23.68
C GLY A 382 6.88 12.34 -23.15
N ALA A 383 5.53 12.36 -23.28
CA ALA A 383 4.76 13.62 -23.30
C ALA A 383 3.97 13.99 -22.02
N LEU A 384 3.65 13.09 -21.08
CA LEU A 384 2.63 13.39 -20.04
C LEU A 384 3.14 13.90 -18.68
N LEU A 385 4.43 14.19 -18.47
CA LEU A 385 4.94 14.57 -17.14
C LEU A 385 5.30 16.04 -16.93
N SER A 386 4.99 16.96 -17.87
CA SER A 386 5.24 18.41 -17.64
C SER A 386 4.14 19.12 -16.85
N ALA A 387 2.95 18.53 -16.70
CA ALA A 387 1.79 19.20 -16.10
C ALA A 387 1.65 19.07 -14.57
N ALA A 388 2.34 18.11 -13.94
CA ALA A 388 2.22 17.89 -12.49
C ALA A 388 3.30 18.56 -11.64
N HIS A 389 4.30 19.22 -12.25
CA HIS A 389 5.40 19.88 -11.53
C HIS A 389 5.18 21.37 -11.27
N ASP A 390 4.20 22.01 -11.91
CA ASP A 390 4.01 23.48 -11.81
C ASP A 390 3.07 23.94 -10.69
N ASP A 391 2.29 23.05 -10.06
CA ASP A 391 1.31 23.47 -9.04
C ASP A 391 1.81 23.36 -7.57
N ALA A 392 2.90 22.66 -7.31
CA ALA A 392 3.43 22.52 -5.95
C ALA A 392 4.51 23.55 -5.57
N GLY A 393 4.92 24.40 -6.52
CA GLY A 393 6.05 25.32 -6.37
C GLY A 393 5.69 26.79 -6.14
N LYS A 394 4.41 27.19 -6.14
CA LYS A 394 4.02 28.61 -6.11
C LYS A 394 3.37 29.12 -4.82
N GLU A 395 3.19 28.29 -3.79
CA GLU A 395 2.56 28.75 -2.52
C GLU A 395 3.50 28.89 -1.31
N HIS A 396 4.82 28.87 -1.51
CA HIS A 396 5.77 29.13 -0.41
C HIS A 396 6.73 30.33 -0.68
N ALA A 397 6.24 31.35 -1.39
CA ALA A 397 6.94 32.63 -1.49
C ALA A 397 5.92 33.78 -1.46
N ALA A 398 5.32 34.02 -0.31
CA ALA A 398 4.73 35.31 0.11
C ALA A 398 4.55 35.28 1.63
#